data_d72c413bc3a3ada7729dbed7a54ec8f1
#
_entry.id   d72c413bc3a3ada7729dbed7a54ec8f1
#
_cell.length_a   1.000
_cell.length_b   1.000
_cell.length_c   1.000
_cell.angle_alpha   90.00
_cell.angle_beta   90.00
_cell.angle_gamma   90.00
#
_symmetry.space_group_name_H-M   'P 1'
#
loop_
_entity.id
_entity.type
_entity.pdbx_description
1 polymer ?
#
loop_
_entity_poly.entity_id
_entity_poly.type
_entity_poly.pdbx_seq_one_letter_code
_entity_poly.pdbx_strand_id
1 'polypeptide(L)'
;MKRVNLWIAFLLAAGAPLATSAQNPSTVFIQNATVLTVTHGNIEHGSILIRGGKIAALGADLKAPEGATVIDATGQFVIPGIIDCHSHIAIDGGVNEGAPAVSSMANIKDVLNPDDIDIYRDLAGGVTSANILHGSANPIGGQTLVIKLRWGKPASELPFEGALPGIKFALGENPKHSNFTMPPGVPARYPGTRLGVEEVIRQAFTEAREYKKQWDDYNQRKAAGEQNLIPPRRNEQLEPLVEVMEGKRYVHAHCYRTDEILMLIRVANEFGFKVRTFQHVLEGYKIADEIAAAGAGGSTFSDWWAYKMEAYDAIPYNAALMTERGVVVSVNSDDAQEARQLNQEAAKSMKYGGLSANDALKLVTLNPAIQLGIDNRVGSIDVGKDADLAIYDHDPLSVYAVVQRTLIDGKVYFDRQRDIAQRAELEKEKQALLDKEKKANEEKKSEEKQEKKPEQKKKPPKSDSADGAIARGAL
;
A
#
# COMPACT_ATOMS: atom_id res chain seq x y z
N MET A 1 2.49 -18.01 80.70
CA MET A 1 2.11 -17.71 79.32
C MET A 1 2.62 -16.30 78.99
N LYS A 2 3.77 -16.19 78.29
CA LYS A 2 4.43 -14.94 78.00
C LYS A 2 3.96 -14.50 76.58
N ARG A 3 3.38 -13.29 76.51
CA ARG A 3 3.01 -12.65 75.21
C ARG A 3 4.24 -11.94 74.63
N VAL A 4 4.62 -12.33 73.43
CA VAL A 4 5.66 -11.67 72.63
C VAL A 4 4.98 -10.63 71.73
N ASN A 5 5.24 -9.35 71.92
CA ASN A 5 4.80 -8.28 71.03
C ASN A 5 5.82 -8.15 69.90
N LEU A 6 5.36 -8.37 68.66
CA LEU A 6 6.15 -8.18 67.47
C LEU A 6 5.86 -6.76 66.90
N TRP A 7 6.85 -5.89 66.97
CA TRP A 7 6.81 -4.55 66.33
C TRP A 7 7.25 -4.70 64.90
N ILE A 8 6.33 -4.46 63.94
CA ILE A 8 6.67 -4.36 62.50
C ILE A 8 6.99 -2.89 62.21
N ALA A 9 8.25 -2.60 61.94
CA ALA A 9 8.69 -1.29 61.48
C ALA A 9 8.40 -1.16 59.97
N PHE A 10 7.50 -0.23 59.58
CA PHE A 10 7.27 0.14 58.21
C PHE A 10 8.41 1.11 57.78
N LEU A 11 9.30 0.63 56.90
CA LEU A 11 10.24 1.48 56.18
C LEU A 11 9.49 2.16 55.02
N LEU A 12 9.19 3.43 55.17
CA LEU A 12 8.77 4.34 54.08
C LEU A 12 9.99 4.60 53.17
N ALA A 13 10.10 3.85 52.06
CA ALA A 13 10.99 4.18 50.99
C ALA A 13 10.43 5.44 50.24
N ALA A 14 11.01 6.59 50.47
CA ALA A 14 10.77 7.76 49.69
C ALA A 14 11.27 7.53 48.26
N GLY A 15 10.35 7.16 47.34
CA GLY A 15 10.61 7.06 45.91
C GLY A 15 10.88 8.48 45.39
N ALA A 16 12.14 8.79 45.08
CA ALA A 16 12.47 9.95 44.26
C ALA A 16 11.79 9.81 42.89
N PRO A 17 11.13 10.84 42.35
CA PRO A 17 10.60 10.76 41.00
C PRO A 17 11.79 10.59 40.04
N LEU A 18 11.84 9.48 39.33
CA LEU A 18 12.68 9.33 38.14
C LEU A 18 12.22 10.41 37.14
N ALA A 19 12.99 11.49 37.08
CA ALA A 19 12.85 12.46 36.01
C ALA A 19 13.14 11.70 34.70
N THR A 20 12.08 11.32 34.00
CA THR A 20 12.18 10.94 32.60
C THR A 20 12.75 12.15 31.87
N SER A 21 14.04 12.09 31.52
CA SER A 21 14.62 13.09 30.63
C SER A 21 13.81 13.01 29.34
N ALA A 22 12.97 14.02 29.10
CA ALA A 22 12.36 14.21 27.79
C ALA A 22 13.53 14.29 26.79
N GLN A 23 13.71 13.26 25.97
CA GLN A 23 14.66 13.33 24.87
C GLN A 23 14.26 14.54 24.04
N ASN A 24 15.16 15.50 23.93
CA ASN A 24 14.96 16.64 23.05
C ASN A 24 14.58 16.09 21.66
N PRO A 25 13.46 16.53 21.07
CA PRO A 25 13.05 16.02 19.76
C PRO A 25 14.21 16.20 18.78
N SER A 26 14.54 15.15 18.04
CA SER A 26 15.63 15.17 17.05
C SER A 26 15.43 16.36 16.11
N THR A 27 16.45 17.23 16.05
CA THR A 27 16.45 18.39 15.17
C THR A 27 17.31 18.08 13.95
N VAL A 28 16.75 18.18 12.75
CA VAL A 28 17.46 18.05 11.48
C VAL A 28 17.36 19.35 10.71
N PHE A 29 18.43 19.74 10.07
CA PHE A 29 18.52 20.95 9.27
C PHE A 29 19.06 20.62 7.89
N ILE A 30 18.23 20.74 6.86
CA ILE A 30 18.61 20.61 5.44
C ILE A 30 18.95 22.02 4.97
N GLN A 31 20.12 22.19 4.31
CA GLN A 31 20.58 23.52 3.86
C GLN A 31 21.02 23.52 2.40
N ASN A 32 21.00 24.73 1.82
CA ASN A 32 21.53 25.06 0.49
C ASN A 32 20.89 24.32 -0.70
N ALA A 33 19.64 23.84 -0.53
CA ALA A 33 18.92 23.11 -1.57
C ALA A 33 18.13 24.01 -2.50
N THR A 34 17.82 23.56 -3.71
CA THR A 34 16.64 24.03 -4.44
C THR A 34 15.42 23.29 -3.89
N VAL A 35 14.57 23.96 -3.13
CA VAL A 35 13.38 23.37 -2.51
C VAL A 35 12.16 23.61 -3.38
N LEU A 36 11.57 22.52 -3.91
CA LEU A 36 10.34 22.54 -4.70
C LEU A 36 9.15 22.28 -3.76
N THR A 37 8.50 23.37 -3.30
CA THR A 37 7.48 23.26 -2.26
C THR A 37 6.17 22.66 -2.69
N VAL A 38 5.89 22.69 -4.00
CA VAL A 38 4.62 22.32 -4.66
C VAL A 38 3.51 23.37 -4.47
N THR A 39 3.43 24.02 -3.32
CA THR A 39 2.35 24.97 -2.95
C THR A 39 2.78 26.44 -2.98
N HIS A 40 4.04 26.74 -2.72
CA HIS A 40 4.56 28.12 -2.54
C HIS A 40 5.70 28.49 -3.50
N GLY A 41 5.84 27.74 -4.61
CA GLY A 41 6.92 27.95 -5.57
C GLY A 41 8.25 27.34 -5.10
N ASN A 42 9.32 27.65 -5.80
CA ASN A 42 10.65 27.13 -5.55
C ASN A 42 11.45 28.10 -4.68
N ILE A 43 12.29 27.57 -3.78
CA ILE A 43 13.20 28.34 -2.95
C ILE A 43 14.63 27.92 -3.30
N GLU A 44 15.33 28.80 -4.01
CA GLU A 44 16.74 28.63 -4.32
C GLU A 44 17.59 28.83 -3.05
N HIS A 45 18.64 28.03 -2.90
CA HIS A 45 19.49 28.00 -1.69
C HIS A 45 18.68 27.88 -0.40
N GLY A 46 17.52 27.20 -0.49
CA GLY A 46 16.58 27.03 0.60
C GLY A 46 17.10 26.11 1.69
N SER A 47 16.56 26.32 2.88
CA SER A 47 16.82 25.48 4.04
C SER A 47 15.51 25.05 4.69
N ILE A 48 15.51 23.85 5.28
CA ILE A 48 14.35 23.29 5.98
C ILE A 48 14.78 22.90 7.39
N LEU A 49 14.12 23.47 8.39
CA LEU A 49 14.28 23.08 9.78
C LEU A 49 13.21 22.06 10.16
N ILE A 50 13.64 20.89 10.63
CA ILE A 50 12.78 19.78 11.06
C ILE A 50 12.93 19.62 12.57
N ARG A 51 11.80 19.54 13.29
CA ARG A 51 11.75 19.27 14.73
C ARG A 51 10.64 18.27 15.05
N GLY A 52 10.97 17.23 15.77
CA GLY A 52 9.99 16.20 16.14
C GLY A 52 9.29 15.56 14.94
N GLY A 53 9.99 15.39 13.82
CA GLY A 53 9.44 14.78 12.60
C GLY A 53 8.63 15.74 11.71
N LYS A 54 8.49 17.01 12.10
CA LYS A 54 7.70 17.99 11.34
C LYS A 54 8.56 19.15 10.84
N ILE A 55 8.12 19.75 9.74
CA ILE A 55 8.71 20.95 9.17
C ILE A 55 8.39 22.11 10.11
N ALA A 56 9.41 22.64 10.79
CA ALA A 56 9.29 23.72 11.77
C ALA A 56 9.50 25.10 11.13
N ALA A 57 10.36 25.21 10.12
CA ALA A 57 10.61 26.43 9.36
C ALA A 57 11.15 26.10 7.97
N LEU A 58 10.97 27.03 7.04
CA LEU A 58 11.36 26.93 5.63
C LEU A 58 11.78 28.32 5.13
N GLY A 59 12.92 28.43 4.41
CA GLY A 59 13.38 29.69 3.83
C GLY A 59 14.86 29.68 3.45
N ALA A 60 15.32 30.69 2.72
CA ALA A 60 16.71 30.82 2.27
C ALA A 60 17.65 31.29 3.38
N ASP A 61 17.19 32.13 4.32
CA ASP A 61 18.02 32.78 5.32
C ASP A 61 18.11 32.07 6.69
N LEU A 62 17.62 30.82 6.74
CA LEU A 62 17.63 30.05 7.98
C LEU A 62 19.07 29.60 8.34
N LYS A 63 19.35 29.59 9.64
CA LYS A 63 20.59 29.09 10.18
C LYS A 63 20.37 27.81 10.97
N ALA A 64 21.30 26.87 10.85
CA ALA A 64 21.24 25.64 11.60
C ALA A 64 21.29 25.93 13.11
N PRO A 65 20.32 25.45 13.89
CA PRO A 65 20.39 25.52 15.34
C PRO A 65 21.56 24.73 15.89
N GLU A 66 22.09 25.15 17.03
CA GLU A 66 23.11 24.39 17.74
C GLU A 66 22.61 22.97 18.07
N GLY A 67 23.46 21.97 17.82
CA GLY A 67 23.12 20.54 18.04
C GLY A 67 22.20 19.90 16.99
N ALA A 68 21.82 20.62 15.92
CA ALA A 68 21.07 20.03 14.83
C ALA A 68 21.96 19.08 13.99
N THR A 69 21.37 17.96 13.52
CA THR A 69 21.98 17.17 12.46
C THR A 69 21.83 17.91 11.14
N VAL A 70 22.97 18.33 10.56
CA VAL A 70 22.95 19.10 9.31
C VAL A 70 23.08 18.16 8.12
N ILE A 71 22.20 18.34 7.14
CA ILE A 71 22.26 17.72 5.81
C ILE A 71 22.58 18.84 4.82
N ASP A 72 23.78 18.86 4.27
CA ASP A 72 24.13 19.76 3.18
C ASP A 72 23.60 19.18 1.85
N ALA A 73 22.72 19.94 1.23
CA ALA A 73 22.08 19.61 -0.04
C ALA A 73 22.47 20.61 -1.15
N THR A 74 23.69 21.15 -1.07
CA THR A 74 24.21 22.09 -2.08
C THR A 74 24.17 21.45 -3.47
N GLY A 75 23.51 22.12 -4.43
CA GLY A 75 23.32 21.62 -5.79
C GLY A 75 22.29 20.48 -5.92
N GLN A 76 21.56 20.17 -4.85
CA GLN A 76 20.53 19.15 -4.84
C GLN A 76 19.12 19.75 -4.76
N PHE A 77 18.14 18.95 -5.11
CA PHE A 77 16.73 19.31 -5.09
C PHE A 77 16.01 18.57 -3.94
N VAL A 78 15.20 19.29 -3.20
CA VAL A 78 14.34 18.71 -2.16
C VAL A 78 12.88 18.87 -2.56
N ILE A 79 12.17 17.74 -2.59
CA ILE A 79 10.74 17.68 -2.89
C ILE A 79 9.97 17.04 -1.73
N PRO A 80 8.64 17.20 -1.63
CA PRO A 80 7.82 16.33 -0.80
C PRO A 80 8.05 14.87 -1.20
N GLY A 81 8.02 13.97 -0.24
CA GLY A 81 8.09 12.55 -0.54
C GLY A 81 7.02 12.14 -1.56
N ILE A 82 7.40 11.29 -2.49
CA ILE A 82 6.49 10.72 -3.48
C ILE A 82 5.48 9.82 -2.77
N ILE A 83 4.23 9.84 -3.25
CA ILE A 83 3.13 9.04 -2.73
C ILE A 83 2.56 8.19 -3.87
N ASP A 84 2.60 6.87 -3.70
CA ASP A 84 1.96 5.96 -4.63
C ASP A 84 0.51 5.71 -4.22
N CYS A 85 -0.44 6.19 -5.04
CA CYS A 85 -1.87 6.05 -4.75
C CYS A 85 -2.40 4.63 -4.95
N HIS A 86 -1.64 3.75 -5.59
CA HIS A 86 -2.05 2.37 -5.89
C HIS A 86 -0.85 1.44 -5.94
N SER A 87 -0.69 0.65 -4.90
CA SER A 87 0.39 -0.33 -4.81
C SER A 87 -0.09 -1.66 -4.22
N HIS A 88 0.68 -2.71 -4.46
CA HIS A 88 0.48 -4.06 -3.94
C HIS A 88 1.72 -4.60 -3.21
N ILE A 89 2.67 -3.74 -2.84
CA ILE A 89 3.86 -4.08 -2.03
C ILE A 89 3.50 -4.29 -0.55
N ALA A 90 4.48 -4.70 0.24
CA ALA A 90 4.37 -4.84 1.69
C ALA A 90 3.30 -5.83 2.16
N ILE A 91 3.00 -6.85 1.38
CA ILE A 91 2.05 -7.91 1.75
C ILE A 91 2.59 -9.29 1.40
N ASP A 92 2.22 -10.29 2.20
CA ASP A 92 2.52 -11.69 1.94
C ASP A 92 1.35 -12.40 1.27
N GLY A 93 1.69 -13.36 0.38
CA GLY A 93 0.72 -14.21 -0.30
C GLY A 93 0.01 -13.49 -1.44
N GLY A 94 -1.25 -13.81 -1.66
CA GLY A 94 -2.05 -13.23 -2.73
C GLY A 94 -2.70 -11.90 -2.32
N VAL A 95 -2.80 -10.99 -3.28
CA VAL A 95 -3.49 -9.69 -3.08
C VAL A 95 -5.01 -9.77 -3.26
N ASN A 96 -5.56 -10.94 -3.57
CA ASN A 96 -6.98 -11.13 -3.86
C ASN A 96 -7.59 -12.22 -2.98
N GLU A 97 -8.63 -11.89 -2.21
CA GLU A 97 -9.58 -12.87 -1.71
C GLU A 97 -10.66 -13.05 -2.79
N GLY A 98 -10.40 -13.95 -3.74
CA GLY A 98 -11.15 -14.06 -4.99
C GLY A 98 -12.39 -14.94 -4.94
N ALA A 99 -12.61 -15.74 -3.89
CA ALA A 99 -13.69 -16.72 -3.84
C ALA A 99 -15.10 -16.08 -3.84
N PRO A 100 -15.45 -15.12 -2.97
CA PRO A 100 -16.72 -14.40 -3.05
C PRO A 100 -16.64 -13.22 -4.02
N ALA A 101 -17.76 -12.82 -4.63
CA ALA A 101 -17.82 -11.61 -5.45
C ALA A 101 -17.68 -10.32 -4.63
N VAL A 102 -18.03 -10.37 -3.36
CA VAL A 102 -17.89 -9.30 -2.38
C VAL A 102 -17.02 -9.80 -1.24
N SER A 103 -15.82 -9.25 -1.09
CA SER A 103 -14.84 -9.60 -0.05
C SER A 103 -14.48 -8.40 0.84
N SER A 104 -15.44 -7.50 1.06
CA SER A 104 -15.28 -6.25 1.83
C SER A 104 -14.77 -6.44 3.26
N MET A 105 -14.92 -7.65 3.85
CA MET A 105 -14.39 -8.01 5.16
C MET A 105 -12.88 -8.31 5.15
N ALA A 106 -12.28 -8.67 4.01
CA ALA A 106 -10.85 -8.91 3.92
C ALA A 106 -10.07 -7.60 4.11
N ASN A 107 -8.97 -7.63 4.87
CA ASN A 107 -8.23 -6.43 5.22
C ASN A 107 -6.73 -6.59 4.98
N ILE A 108 -6.15 -5.70 4.22
CA ILE A 108 -4.71 -5.68 3.90
C ILE A 108 -3.84 -5.62 5.16
N LYS A 109 -4.28 -4.95 6.22
CA LYS A 109 -3.50 -4.84 7.46
C LYS A 109 -3.17 -6.20 8.10
N ASP A 110 -3.98 -7.23 7.82
CA ASP A 110 -3.85 -8.55 8.46
C ASP A 110 -2.74 -9.40 7.80
N VAL A 111 -2.25 -8.98 6.64
CA VAL A 111 -1.17 -9.64 5.86
C VAL A 111 0.01 -8.70 5.57
N LEU A 112 0.12 -7.60 6.32
CA LEU A 112 1.18 -6.60 6.12
C LEU A 112 2.55 -7.20 6.44
N ASN A 113 3.46 -7.20 5.46
CA ASN A 113 4.83 -7.66 5.55
C ASN A 113 5.81 -6.48 5.62
N PRO A 114 6.41 -6.19 6.79
CA PRO A 114 7.37 -5.10 6.93
C PRO A 114 8.76 -5.40 6.35
N ASP A 115 9.04 -6.66 6.03
CA ASP A 115 10.32 -7.13 5.51
C ASP A 115 10.34 -7.24 3.98
N ASP A 116 9.25 -6.82 3.31
CA ASP A 116 9.21 -6.77 1.85
C ASP A 116 10.26 -5.79 1.32
N ILE A 117 11.20 -6.31 0.55
CA ILE A 117 12.34 -5.53 0.01
C ILE A 117 11.88 -4.39 -0.90
N ASP A 118 10.68 -4.47 -1.46
CA ASP A 118 10.15 -3.42 -2.33
C ASP A 118 9.89 -2.12 -1.54
N ILE A 119 9.63 -2.19 -0.23
CA ILE A 119 9.62 -1.01 0.65
C ILE A 119 10.95 -0.24 0.55
N TYR A 120 12.07 -0.95 0.63
CA TYR A 120 13.40 -0.32 0.57
C TYR A 120 13.74 0.19 -0.85
N ARG A 121 13.33 -0.55 -1.88
CA ARG A 121 13.53 -0.17 -3.28
C ARG A 121 12.75 1.09 -3.63
N ASP A 122 11.53 1.22 -3.14
CA ASP A 122 10.68 2.38 -3.37
C ASP A 122 11.19 3.62 -2.62
N LEU A 123 11.72 3.45 -1.40
CA LEU A 123 12.47 4.50 -0.72
C LEU A 123 13.66 5.00 -1.54
N ALA A 124 14.36 4.11 -2.26
CA ALA A 124 15.44 4.50 -3.17
C ALA A 124 14.96 5.26 -4.41
N GLY A 125 13.65 5.24 -4.69
CA GLY A 125 12.95 6.06 -5.69
C GLY A 125 12.36 7.35 -5.13
N GLY A 126 12.45 7.58 -3.81
CA GLY A 126 11.89 8.77 -3.16
C GLY A 126 10.44 8.61 -2.69
N VAL A 127 9.87 7.41 -2.78
CA VAL A 127 8.52 7.12 -2.27
C VAL A 127 8.54 7.05 -0.75
N THR A 128 7.64 7.77 -0.10
CA THR A 128 7.53 7.83 1.37
C THR A 128 6.27 7.21 1.90
N SER A 129 5.22 7.16 1.08
CA SER A 129 3.92 6.59 1.44
C SER A 129 3.30 5.88 0.25
N ALA A 130 2.55 4.82 0.52
CA ALA A 130 1.79 4.08 -0.48
C ALA A 130 0.43 3.67 0.04
N ASN A 131 -0.57 3.61 -0.86
CA ASN A 131 -1.85 3.00 -0.57
C ASN A 131 -1.81 1.54 -1.02
N ILE A 132 -1.84 0.62 -0.08
CA ILE A 132 -1.80 -0.82 -0.32
C ILE A 132 -3.22 -1.34 -0.51
N LEU A 133 -3.50 -1.88 -1.69
CA LEU A 133 -4.85 -2.27 -2.07
C LEU A 133 -4.98 -3.79 -2.22
N HIS A 134 -6.20 -4.26 -1.96
CA HIS A 134 -6.66 -5.55 -2.49
C HIS A 134 -6.62 -5.52 -4.03
N GLY A 135 -6.31 -6.63 -4.67
CA GLY A 135 -6.29 -6.71 -6.13
C GLY A 135 -7.68 -6.53 -6.76
N SER A 136 -7.76 -6.62 -8.09
CA SER A 136 -8.98 -6.28 -8.85
C SER A 136 -9.87 -7.48 -9.19
N ALA A 137 -9.75 -8.61 -8.49
CA ALA A 137 -10.50 -9.83 -8.80
C ALA A 137 -12.00 -9.76 -8.49
N ASN A 138 -12.47 -8.81 -7.69
CA ASN A 138 -13.81 -8.74 -7.14
C ASN A 138 -14.50 -7.42 -7.50
N PRO A 139 -15.81 -7.41 -7.85
CA PRO A 139 -16.56 -6.16 -7.98
C PRO A 139 -16.46 -5.26 -6.73
N ILE A 140 -16.53 -5.89 -5.54
CA ILE A 140 -16.19 -5.27 -4.27
C ILE A 140 -15.12 -6.15 -3.61
N GLY A 141 -13.90 -5.64 -3.55
CA GLY A 141 -12.74 -6.29 -2.95
C GLY A 141 -12.56 -5.93 -1.47
N GLY A 142 -11.34 -6.13 -0.97
CA GLY A 142 -10.99 -5.90 0.43
C GLY A 142 -10.69 -4.45 0.78
N GLN A 143 -10.48 -4.23 2.07
CA GLN A 143 -10.12 -2.96 2.67
C GLN A 143 -8.67 -2.62 2.36
N THR A 144 -8.39 -1.33 2.09
CA THR A 144 -7.06 -0.83 1.77
C THR A 144 -6.37 -0.24 3.00
N LEU A 145 -5.06 -0.06 2.91
CA LEU A 145 -4.27 0.54 3.98
C LEU A 145 -3.25 1.52 3.42
N VAL A 146 -3.30 2.76 3.88
CA VAL A 146 -2.22 3.72 3.60
C VAL A 146 -1.08 3.47 4.58
N ILE A 147 0.14 3.33 4.09
CA ILE A 147 1.34 3.13 4.90
C ILE A 147 2.39 4.21 4.63
N LYS A 148 3.27 4.45 5.62
CA LYS A 148 4.57 5.09 5.44
C LYS A 148 5.63 4.01 5.29
N LEU A 149 6.54 4.18 4.35
CA LEU A 149 7.57 3.19 4.01
C LEU A 149 8.72 3.18 5.04
N ARG A 150 8.39 2.95 6.31
CA ARG A 150 9.32 2.96 7.44
C ARG A 150 10.11 1.65 7.50
N TRP A 151 11.00 1.42 6.53
CA TRP A 151 11.86 0.23 6.45
C TRP A 151 12.55 -0.10 7.77
N GLY A 152 12.55 -1.37 8.15
CA GLY A 152 13.14 -1.86 9.40
C GLY A 152 12.29 -1.60 10.65
N LYS A 153 11.04 -1.17 10.47
CA LYS A 153 10.05 -1.04 11.54
C LYS A 153 9.07 -2.21 11.52
N PRO A 154 8.51 -2.60 12.67
CA PRO A 154 7.49 -3.66 12.69
C PRO A 154 6.22 -3.23 11.94
N ALA A 155 5.42 -4.20 11.48
CA ALA A 155 4.19 -3.97 10.73
C ALA A 155 3.23 -2.98 11.42
N SER A 156 3.19 -2.95 12.75
CA SER A 156 2.35 -2.04 13.53
C SER A 156 2.75 -0.55 13.43
N GLU A 157 3.98 -0.25 12.98
CA GLU A 157 4.48 1.11 12.82
C GLU A 157 4.40 1.61 11.36
N LEU A 158 4.00 0.76 10.40
CA LEU A 158 3.87 1.16 9.00
C LEU A 158 2.58 1.95 8.69
N PRO A 159 1.39 1.64 9.28
CA PRO A 159 0.17 2.35 8.96
C PRO A 159 0.31 3.86 9.13
N PHE A 160 -0.24 4.63 8.18
CA PHE A 160 -0.28 6.08 8.23
C PHE A 160 -1.36 6.52 9.23
N GLU A 161 -0.95 7.03 10.38
CA GLU A 161 -1.88 7.45 11.44
C GLU A 161 -2.82 8.58 10.98
N GLY A 162 -4.12 8.38 11.16
CA GLY A 162 -5.16 9.36 10.83
C GLY A 162 -5.59 9.32 9.36
N ALA A 163 -5.01 8.46 8.51
CA ALA A 163 -5.56 8.20 7.19
C ALA A 163 -6.93 7.52 7.32
N LEU A 164 -7.91 7.98 6.53
CA LEU A 164 -9.20 7.30 6.49
C LEU A 164 -9.07 5.93 5.84
N PRO A 165 -9.82 4.94 6.32
CA PRO A 165 -9.82 3.62 5.72
C PRO A 165 -10.35 3.66 4.28
N GLY A 166 -9.86 2.77 3.44
CA GLY A 166 -10.32 2.61 2.07
C GLY A 166 -10.90 1.23 1.81
N ILE A 167 -11.48 1.07 0.62
CA ILE A 167 -11.95 -0.21 0.08
C ILE A 167 -11.73 -0.23 -1.43
N LYS A 168 -11.29 -1.38 -1.95
CA LYS A 168 -11.06 -1.58 -3.38
C LYS A 168 -12.34 -2.08 -4.06
N PHE A 169 -12.76 -1.37 -5.10
CA PHE A 169 -13.73 -1.87 -6.07
C PHE A 169 -13.03 -2.17 -7.38
N ALA A 170 -13.64 -3.00 -8.23
CA ALA A 170 -13.13 -3.25 -9.56
C ALA A 170 -14.25 -3.39 -10.58
N LEU A 171 -14.00 -2.80 -11.74
CA LEU A 171 -14.84 -2.84 -12.93
C LEU A 171 -14.07 -3.54 -14.07
N GLY A 172 -14.77 -3.88 -15.14
CA GLY A 172 -14.15 -4.40 -16.35
C GLY A 172 -13.87 -5.89 -16.37
N GLU A 173 -12.76 -6.25 -17.00
CA GLU A 173 -12.41 -7.64 -17.29
C GLU A 173 -11.98 -8.42 -16.05
N ASN A 174 -11.30 -7.78 -15.12
CA ASN A 174 -10.74 -8.44 -13.96
C ASN A 174 -11.82 -9.06 -13.05
N PRO A 175 -12.84 -8.32 -12.55
CA PRO A 175 -13.84 -8.88 -11.65
C PRO A 175 -14.80 -9.89 -12.30
N LYS A 176 -14.92 -9.88 -13.62
CA LYS A 176 -15.68 -10.92 -14.37
C LYS A 176 -14.84 -12.13 -14.75
N HIS A 177 -13.57 -12.17 -14.34
CA HIS A 177 -12.64 -13.28 -14.54
C HIS A 177 -12.39 -13.65 -16.01
N SER A 178 -12.54 -12.75 -16.96
CA SER A 178 -12.25 -13.04 -18.37
C SER A 178 -10.76 -13.26 -18.65
N ASN A 179 -9.89 -12.79 -17.77
CA ASN A 179 -8.44 -12.92 -17.86
C ASN A 179 -7.90 -14.15 -17.10
N PHE A 180 -8.78 -14.93 -16.45
CA PHE A 180 -8.37 -16.10 -15.67
C PHE A 180 -8.81 -17.38 -16.37
N THR A 181 -7.86 -18.29 -16.56
CA THR A 181 -8.17 -19.66 -16.99
C THR A 181 -8.56 -20.46 -15.75
N MET A 182 -9.84 -20.82 -15.65
CA MET A 182 -10.31 -21.68 -14.57
C MET A 182 -9.86 -23.12 -14.80
N PRO A 183 -9.45 -23.86 -13.76
CA PRO A 183 -9.17 -25.27 -13.87
C PRO A 183 -10.40 -26.04 -14.38
N PRO A 184 -10.24 -27.12 -15.16
CA PRO A 184 -11.35 -27.95 -15.61
C PRO A 184 -12.23 -28.43 -14.44
N GLY A 185 -13.54 -28.26 -14.56
CA GLY A 185 -14.52 -28.70 -13.54
C GLY A 185 -14.75 -27.70 -12.38
N VAL A 186 -14.04 -26.57 -12.34
CA VAL A 186 -14.32 -25.50 -11.39
C VAL A 186 -15.39 -24.59 -11.98
N PRO A 187 -16.55 -24.40 -11.31
CA PRO A 187 -17.58 -23.47 -11.77
C PRO A 187 -17.04 -22.04 -11.84
N ALA A 188 -17.36 -21.32 -12.91
CA ALA A 188 -17.06 -19.91 -12.99
C ALA A 188 -17.86 -19.16 -11.91
N ARG A 189 -17.17 -18.33 -11.13
CA ARG A 189 -17.81 -17.45 -10.15
C ARG A 189 -18.59 -16.35 -10.88
N TYR A 190 -19.82 -16.03 -10.39
CA TYR A 190 -20.52 -14.82 -10.79
C TYR A 190 -19.76 -13.57 -10.23
N PRO A 191 -19.64 -12.45 -10.98
CA PRO A 191 -20.20 -12.18 -12.30
C PRO A 191 -19.30 -12.64 -13.45
N GLY A 192 -19.91 -13.05 -14.56
CA GLY A 192 -19.23 -13.39 -15.82
C GLY A 192 -19.31 -12.27 -16.88
N THR A 193 -19.96 -11.16 -16.58
CA THR A 193 -20.18 -10.04 -17.52
C THR A 193 -20.08 -8.69 -16.82
N ARG A 194 -19.89 -7.59 -17.61
CA ARG A 194 -19.94 -6.22 -17.08
C ARG A 194 -21.30 -5.87 -16.46
N LEU A 195 -22.40 -6.37 -17.02
CA LEU A 195 -23.74 -6.24 -16.45
C LEU A 195 -23.83 -6.87 -15.06
N GLY A 196 -23.24 -8.07 -14.91
CA GLY A 196 -23.19 -8.76 -13.64
C GLY A 196 -22.32 -8.04 -12.60
N VAL A 197 -21.28 -7.30 -13.01
CA VAL A 197 -20.47 -6.46 -12.10
C VAL A 197 -21.34 -5.36 -11.48
N GLU A 198 -22.14 -4.65 -12.29
CA GLU A 198 -23.08 -3.63 -11.81
C GLU A 198 -24.07 -4.24 -10.81
N GLU A 199 -24.66 -5.41 -11.17
CA GLU A 199 -25.66 -6.07 -10.33
C GLU A 199 -25.10 -6.48 -8.97
N VAL A 200 -23.88 -7.04 -8.92
CA VAL A 200 -23.22 -7.38 -7.64
C VAL A 200 -23.07 -6.14 -6.75
N ILE A 201 -22.63 -5.02 -7.33
CA ILE A 201 -22.46 -3.78 -6.56
C ILE A 201 -23.82 -3.27 -6.04
N ARG A 202 -24.84 -3.23 -6.89
CA ARG A 202 -26.20 -2.82 -6.49
C ARG A 202 -26.78 -3.70 -5.39
N GLN A 203 -26.66 -5.01 -5.54
CA GLN A 203 -27.16 -5.97 -4.55
C GLN A 203 -26.47 -5.75 -3.20
N ALA A 204 -25.14 -5.65 -3.19
CA ALA A 204 -24.37 -5.45 -1.97
C ALA A 204 -24.76 -4.15 -1.23
N PHE A 205 -24.94 -3.04 -1.95
CA PHE A 205 -25.37 -1.78 -1.34
C PHE A 205 -26.86 -1.80 -0.93
N THR A 206 -27.71 -2.55 -1.63
CA THR A 206 -29.08 -2.78 -1.20
C THR A 206 -29.11 -3.50 0.15
N GLU A 207 -28.35 -4.58 0.30
CA GLU A 207 -28.22 -5.31 1.55
C GLU A 207 -27.59 -4.46 2.66
N ALA A 208 -26.56 -3.68 2.34
CA ALA A 208 -25.94 -2.78 3.32
C ALA A 208 -26.90 -1.68 3.81
N ARG A 209 -27.75 -1.14 2.93
CA ARG A 209 -28.76 -0.15 3.29
C ARG A 209 -29.84 -0.73 4.22
N GLU A 210 -30.30 -1.96 3.95
CA GLU A 210 -31.24 -2.65 4.84
C GLU A 210 -30.59 -3.02 6.19
N TYR A 211 -29.35 -3.45 6.18
CA TYR A 211 -28.55 -3.71 7.39
C TYR A 211 -28.40 -2.44 8.25
N LYS A 212 -28.04 -1.32 7.62
CA LYS A 212 -27.96 -0.02 8.30
C LYS A 212 -29.29 0.36 8.94
N LYS A 213 -30.40 0.22 8.22
CA LYS A 213 -31.73 0.53 8.72
C LYS A 213 -32.11 -0.29 9.97
N GLN A 214 -31.74 -1.59 10.02
CA GLN A 214 -31.95 -2.42 11.20
C GLN A 214 -31.18 -1.90 12.41
N TRP A 215 -29.93 -1.48 12.23
CA TRP A 215 -29.12 -0.89 13.29
C TRP A 215 -29.63 0.49 13.73
N ASP A 216 -30.06 1.32 12.79
CA ASP A 216 -30.65 2.64 13.09
C ASP A 216 -31.94 2.50 13.91
N ASP A 217 -32.87 1.59 13.54
CA ASP A 217 -34.06 1.28 14.30
C ASP A 217 -33.76 0.77 15.71
N TYR A 218 -32.86 -0.19 15.82
CA TYR A 218 -32.41 -0.69 17.13
C TYR A 218 -31.84 0.44 18.01
N ASN A 219 -30.97 1.26 17.47
CA ASN A 219 -30.35 2.36 18.21
C ASN A 219 -31.36 3.43 18.62
N GLN A 220 -32.34 3.75 17.76
CA GLN A 220 -33.40 4.68 18.05
C GLN A 220 -34.31 4.17 19.20
N ARG A 221 -34.75 2.92 19.14
CA ARG A 221 -35.55 2.27 20.18
C ARG A 221 -34.81 2.17 21.51
N LYS A 222 -33.53 1.83 21.45
CA LYS A 222 -32.65 1.80 22.62
C LYS A 222 -32.47 3.19 23.26
N ALA A 223 -32.30 4.24 22.44
CA ALA A 223 -32.24 5.62 22.92
C ALA A 223 -33.56 6.10 23.51
N ALA A 224 -34.68 5.58 23.04
CA ALA A 224 -36.00 5.82 23.61
C ALA A 224 -36.28 5.08 24.93
N GLY A 225 -35.34 4.27 25.43
CA GLY A 225 -35.46 3.55 26.70
C GLY A 225 -36.19 2.23 26.62
N GLU A 226 -36.49 1.70 25.41
CA GLU A 226 -37.12 0.41 25.25
C GLU A 226 -36.25 -0.72 25.82
N GLN A 227 -36.88 -1.61 26.61
CA GLN A 227 -36.19 -2.70 27.29
C GLN A 227 -36.29 -4.01 26.49
N ASN A 228 -35.39 -4.95 26.79
CA ASN A 228 -35.35 -6.29 26.19
C ASN A 228 -35.13 -6.30 24.66
N LEU A 229 -34.51 -5.26 24.12
CA LEU A 229 -34.12 -5.20 22.71
C LEU A 229 -33.01 -6.21 22.39
N ILE A 230 -33.17 -6.93 21.29
CA ILE A 230 -32.14 -7.81 20.73
C ILE A 230 -31.44 -7.02 19.64
N PRO A 231 -30.08 -6.81 19.75
CA PRO A 231 -29.33 -6.11 18.72
C PRO A 231 -29.31 -6.92 17.41
N PRO A 232 -29.30 -6.28 16.24
CA PRO A 232 -29.08 -6.96 14.97
C PRO A 232 -27.78 -7.75 15.00
N ARG A 233 -27.73 -8.88 14.30
CA ARG A 233 -26.49 -9.65 14.17
C ARG A 233 -25.47 -8.84 13.36
N ARG A 234 -24.22 -8.74 13.83
CA ARG A 234 -23.15 -8.13 13.08
C ARG A 234 -22.84 -8.88 11.78
N ASN A 235 -22.58 -8.11 10.73
CA ASN A 235 -22.21 -8.63 9.41
C ASN A 235 -20.97 -7.86 8.91
N GLU A 236 -19.81 -8.49 9.07
CA GLU A 236 -18.50 -7.91 8.73
C GLU A 236 -18.35 -7.60 7.23
N GLN A 237 -19.13 -8.27 6.36
CA GLN A 237 -19.15 -7.99 4.94
C GLN A 237 -19.93 -6.70 4.63
N LEU A 238 -21.00 -6.39 5.37
CA LEU A 238 -21.84 -5.22 5.13
C LEU A 238 -21.38 -3.96 5.87
N GLU A 239 -20.70 -4.12 7.02
CA GLU A 239 -20.20 -2.98 7.83
C GLU A 239 -19.33 -2.02 7.03
N PRO A 240 -18.31 -2.45 6.24
CA PRO A 240 -17.50 -1.55 5.43
C PRO A 240 -18.31 -0.80 4.36
N LEU A 241 -19.39 -1.39 3.83
CA LEU A 241 -20.27 -0.75 2.85
C LEU A 241 -21.15 0.30 3.50
N VAL A 242 -21.59 0.08 4.75
CA VAL A 242 -22.27 1.11 5.55
C VAL A 242 -21.33 2.30 5.80
N GLU A 243 -20.07 2.04 6.16
CA GLU A 243 -19.06 3.09 6.33
C GLU A 243 -18.83 3.90 5.04
N VAL A 244 -18.88 3.25 3.86
CA VAL A 244 -18.84 3.92 2.55
C VAL A 244 -20.04 4.87 2.38
N MET A 245 -21.26 4.42 2.65
CA MET A 245 -22.47 5.27 2.57
C MET A 245 -22.45 6.43 3.57
N GLU A 246 -21.77 6.27 4.70
CA GLU A 246 -21.60 7.30 5.73
C GLU A 246 -20.41 8.24 5.47
N GLY A 247 -19.65 8.03 4.39
CA GLY A 247 -18.48 8.82 4.05
C GLY A 247 -17.27 8.58 4.97
N LYS A 248 -17.28 7.50 5.76
CA LYS A 248 -16.21 7.12 6.69
C LYS A 248 -15.13 6.26 6.07
N ARG A 249 -15.38 5.74 4.86
CA ARG A 249 -14.47 4.87 4.09
C ARG A 249 -14.42 5.33 2.64
N TYR A 250 -13.22 5.45 2.09
CA TYR A 250 -13.00 5.86 0.71
C TYR A 250 -13.08 4.69 -0.26
N VAL A 251 -13.78 4.88 -1.38
CA VAL A 251 -13.84 3.93 -2.48
C VAL A 251 -12.75 4.23 -3.50
N HIS A 252 -11.87 3.26 -3.77
CA HIS A 252 -10.87 3.26 -4.82
C HIS A 252 -11.26 2.22 -5.87
N ALA A 253 -11.66 2.66 -7.06
CA ALA A 253 -12.26 1.80 -8.07
C ALA A 253 -11.33 1.57 -9.27
N HIS A 254 -10.83 0.33 -9.43
CA HIS A 254 -10.15 -0.10 -10.65
C HIS A 254 -11.11 0.00 -11.84
N CYS A 255 -10.71 0.68 -12.89
CA CYS A 255 -11.50 0.88 -14.11
C CYS A 255 -10.63 1.34 -15.26
N TYR A 256 -11.11 1.11 -16.49
CA TYR A 256 -10.48 1.63 -17.72
C TYR A 256 -11.46 2.41 -18.56
N ARG A 257 -12.68 1.87 -18.77
CA ARG A 257 -13.64 2.30 -19.79
C ARG A 257 -14.63 3.32 -19.26
N THR A 258 -15.01 4.26 -20.13
CA THR A 258 -15.98 5.33 -19.84
C THR A 258 -17.34 4.83 -19.39
N ASP A 259 -17.89 3.80 -20.07
CA ASP A 259 -19.23 3.25 -19.76
C ASP A 259 -19.32 2.69 -18.34
N GLU A 260 -18.26 2.03 -17.87
CA GLU A 260 -18.18 1.46 -16.53
C GLU A 260 -17.97 2.52 -15.45
N ILE A 261 -17.15 3.55 -15.74
CA ILE A 261 -16.94 4.68 -14.81
C ILE A 261 -18.26 5.43 -14.61
N LEU A 262 -18.96 5.76 -15.71
CA LEU A 262 -20.27 6.42 -15.65
C LEU A 262 -21.31 5.55 -14.93
N MET A 263 -21.28 4.23 -15.14
CA MET A 263 -22.13 3.30 -14.40
C MET A 263 -21.89 3.42 -12.90
N LEU A 264 -20.64 3.36 -12.44
CA LEU A 264 -20.35 3.43 -11.00
C LEU A 264 -20.72 4.80 -10.41
N ILE A 265 -20.54 5.89 -11.16
CA ILE A 265 -21.01 7.23 -10.73
C ILE A 265 -22.55 7.21 -10.50
N ARG A 266 -23.32 6.59 -11.42
CA ARG A 266 -24.79 6.48 -11.28
C ARG A 266 -25.17 5.65 -10.03
N VAL A 267 -24.52 4.52 -9.82
CA VAL A 267 -24.74 3.67 -8.64
C VAL A 267 -24.37 4.42 -7.35
N ALA A 268 -23.24 5.12 -7.33
CA ALA A 268 -22.81 5.92 -6.19
C ALA A 268 -23.84 7.00 -5.83
N ASN A 269 -24.38 7.69 -6.84
CA ASN A 269 -25.45 8.70 -6.63
C ASN A 269 -26.74 8.07 -6.09
N GLU A 270 -27.14 6.88 -6.57
CA GLU A 270 -28.36 6.17 -6.12
C GLU A 270 -28.27 5.75 -4.64
N PHE A 271 -27.10 5.32 -4.19
CA PHE A 271 -26.88 4.86 -2.81
C PHE A 271 -26.32 5.94 -1.89
N GLY A 272 -26.04 7.14 -2.40
CA GLY A 272 -25.61 8.30 -1.62
C GLY A 272 -24.14 8.26 -1.17
N PHE A 273 -23.28 7.51 -1.86
CA PHE A 273 -21.84 7.52 -1.59
C PHE A 273 -21.04 8.21 -2.72
N LYS A 274 -19.73 8.41 -2.49
CA LYS A 274 -18.82 8.97 -3.49
C LYS A 274 -17.67 8.01 -3.75
N VAL A 275 -17.31 7.88 -5.03
CA VAL A 275 -16.03 7.29 -5.42
C VAL A 275 -14.94 8.31 -5.14
N ARG A 276 -13.94 7.94 -4.32
CA ARG A 276 -12.85 8.85 -4.00
C ARG A 276 -11.86 8.97 -5.14
N THR A 277 -11.48 7.82 -5.74
CA THR A 277 -10.51 7.79 -6.82
C THR A 277 -10.83 6.66 -7.79
N PHE A 278 -10.92 7.00 -9.06
CA PHE A 278 -10.91 6.03 -10.15
C PHE A 278 -9.45 5.66 -10.45
N GLN A 279 -9.13 4.37 -10.31
CA GLN A 279 -7.78 3.84 -10.48
C GLN A 279 -7.58 3.37 -11.92
N HIS A 280 -6.41 3.68 -12.48
CA HIS A 280 -6.02 3.46 -13.87
C HIS A 280 -6.75 4.36 -14.86
N VAL A 281 -8.04 4.45 -14.83
CA VAL A 281 -8.95 5.42 -15.50
C VAL A 281 -8.46 5.83 -16.90
N LEU A 282 -8.04 4.85 -17.74
CA LEU A 282 -7.31 5.10 -18.99
C LEU A 282 -8.13 5.86 -20.05
N GLU A 283 -9.47 5.78 -19.98
CA GLU A 283 -10.37 6.58 -20.81
C GLU A 283 -10.92 7.83 -20.09
N GLY A 284 -10.32 8.24 -18.98
CA GLY A 284 -10.78 9.37 -18.18
C GLY A 284 -10.87 10.68 -18.97
N TYR A 285 -10.00 10.88 -19.94
CA TYR A 285 -10.01 12.05 -20.83
C TYR A 285 -11.32 12.23 -21.61
N LYS A 286 -12.06 11.14 -21.87
CA LYS A 286 -13.33 11.17 -22.59
C LYS A 286 -14.49 11.70 -21.74
N ILE A 287 -14.39 11.59 -20.41
CA ILE A 287 -15.45 11.92 -19.43
C ILE A 287 -14.90 12.68 -18.21
N ALA A 288 -13.88 13.50 -18.46
CA ALA A 288 -13.22 14.24 -17.39
C ALA A 288 -14.17 15.20 -16.67
N ASP A 289 -15.13 15.82 -17.39
CA ASP A 289 -16.14 16.72 -16.83
C ASP A 289 -17.07 15.97 -15.85
N GLU A 290 -17.47 14.75 -16.17
CA GLU A 290 -18.32 13.92 -15.32
C GLU A 290 -17.57 13.42 -14.07
N ILE A 291 -16.28 13.06 -14.21
CA ILE A 291 -15.43 12.68 -13.07
C ILE A 291 -15.26 13.88 -12.13
N ALA A 292 -14.97 15.07 -12.68
CA ALA A 292 -14.84 16.31 -11.91
C ALA A 292 -16.16 16.68 -11.22
N ALA A 293 -17.29 16.60 -11.91
CA ALA A 293 -18.63 16.88 -11.36
C ALA A 293 -19.02 15.91 -10.24
N ALA A 294 -18.58 14.65 -10.31
CA ALA A 294 -18.76 13.69 -9.24
C ALA A 294 -17.86 13.96 -8.01
N GLY A 295 -16.89 14.88 -8.14
CA GLY A 295 -15.90 15.17 -7.10
C GLY A 295 -14.91 14.03 -6.87
N ALA A 296 -14.72 13.18 -7.87
CA ALA A 296 -13.79 12.06 -7.83
C ALA A 296 -12.41 12.47 -8.35
N GLY A 297 -11.35 11.85 -7.82
CA GLY A 297 -10.01 11.90 -8.40
C GLY A 297 -9.81 10.82 -9.48
N GLY A 298 -8.79 11.02 -10.31
CA GLY A 298 -8.32 10.02 -11.26
C GLY A 298 -6.85 9.66 -10.96
N SER A 299 -6.54 8.39 -10.88
CA SER A 299 -5.16 7.90 -10.75
C SER A 299 -4.84 7.05 -11.96
N THR A 300 -3.91 7.50 -12.83
CA THR A 300 -3.69 6.91 -14.15
C THR A 300 -2.26 6.40 -14.33
N PHE A 301 -2.04 5.66 -15.41
CA PHE A 301 -0.70 5.37 -15.93
C PHE A 301 -0.28 6.42 -16.95
N SER A 302 1.01 6.62 -17.14
CA SER A 302 1.51 7.57 -18.12
C SER A 302 1.61 6.97 -19.53
N ASP A 303 1.92 5.67 -19.67
CA ASP A 303 2.17 5.04 -20.98
C ASP A 303 1.86 3.53 -21.07
N TRP A 304 1.00 3.01 -20.23
CA TRP A 304 0.55 1.60 -20.30
C TRP A 304 -0.57 1.45 -21.34
N TRP A 305 -0.19 1.45 -22.62
CA TRP A 305 -1.13 1.44 -23.73
C TRP A 305 -1.34 0.04 -24.28
N ALA A 306 -2.59 -0.26 -24.64
CA ALA A 306 -2.99 -1.45 -25.40
C ALA A 306 -2.41 -2.79 -24.91
N TYR A 307 -2.00 -2.89 -23.63
CA TYR A 307 -1.49 -4.13 -23.05
C TYR A 307 -2.60 -5.18 -22.85
N LYS A 308 -3.86 -4.78 -22.92
CA LYS A 308 -5.06 -5.60 -23.00
C LYS A 308 -6.17 -4.86 -23.74
N MET A 309 -7.23 -5.58 -24.16
CA MET A 309 -8.25 -5.02 -25.03
C MET A 309 -8.98 -3.84 -24.39
N GLU A 310 -9.31 -3.87 -23.10
CA GLU A 310 -9.98 -2.73 -22.45
C GLU A 310 -9.07 -1.52 -22.21
N ALA A 311 -7.77 -1.62 -22.48
CA ALA A 311 -6.80 -0.53 -22.44
C ALA A 311 -6.47 0.03 -23.83
N TYR A 312 -7.22 -0.35 -24.87
CA TYR A 312 -6.89 -0.03 -26.25
C TYR A 312 -6.95 1.48 -26.55
N ASP A 313 -7.87 2.20 -25.92
CA ASP A 313 -8.07 3.65 -26.11
C ASP A 313 -7.25 4.50 -25.13
N ALA A 314 -6.29 3.92 -24.43
CA ALA A 314 -5.37 4.68 -23.59
C ALA A 314 -4.50 5.62 -24.44
N ILE A 315 -4.30 6.85 -23.96
CA ILE A 315 -3.50 7.88 -24.67
C ILE A 315 -2.53 8.58 -23.70
N PRO A 316 -1.38 9.07 -24.17
CA PRO A 316 -0.37 9.71 -23.32
C PRO A 316 -0.80 11.08 -22.76
N TYR A 317 -1.87 11.67 -23.29
CA TYR A 317 -2.39 12.95 -22.87
C TYR A 317 -3.41 12.87 -21.73
N ASN A 318 -3.80 11.67 -21.32
CA ASN A 318 -4.92 11.42 -20.39
C ASN A 318 -4.80 12.23 -19.10
N ALA A 319 -3.64 12.18 -18.42
CA ALA A 319 -3.43 12.91 -17.18
C ALA A 319 -3.58 14.43 -17.34
N ALA A 320 -3.03 14.99 -18.43
CA ALA A 320 -3.10 16.42 -18.68
C ALA A 320 -4.54 16.86 -19.01
N LEU A 321 -5.23 16.14 -19.90
CA LEU A 321 -6.61 16.46 -20.27
C LEU A 321 -7.57 16.40 -19.09
N MET A 322 -7.43 15.41 -18.21
CA MET A 322 -8.23 15.34 -16.98
C MET A 322 -7.88 16.51 -16.04
N THR A 323 -6.60 16.87 -15.90
CA THR A 323 -6.15 17.98 -15.04
C THR A 323 -6.73 19.31 -15.54
N GLU A 324 -6.71 19.57 -16.85
CA GLU A 324 -7.30 20.76 -17.48
C GLU A 324 -8.81 20.90 -17.22
N ARG A 325 -9.51 19.79 -17.02
CA ARG A 325 -10.95 19.74 -16.68
C ARG A 325 -11.22 19.76 -15.17
N GLY A 326 -10.20 19.98 -14.35
CA GLY A 326 -10.36 20.13 -12.90
C GLY A 326 -10.42 18.83 -12.10
N VAL A 327 -10.12 17.69 -12.70
CA VAL A 327 -9.95 16.44 -11.96
C VAL A 327 -8.67 16.49 -11.15
N VAL A 328 -8.69 16.06 -9.90
CA VAL A 328 -7.47 15.83 -9.13
C VAL A 328 -6.83 14.54 -9.65
N VAL A 329 -5.78 14.69 -10.44
CA VAL A 329 -5.12 13.57 -11.12
C VAL A 329 -3.85 13.18 -10.42
N SER A 330 -3.62 11.87 -10.26
CA SER A 330 -2.32 11.29 -9.86
C SER A 330 -1.84 10.29 -10.90
N VAL A 331 -0.55 9.96 -10.84
CA VAL A 331 0.05 8.82 -11.52
C VAL A 331 0.38 7.78 -10.47
N ASN A 332 0.05 6.51 -10.72
CA ASN A 332 0.32 5.37 -9.84
C ASN A 332 1.16 4.32 -10.56
N SER A 333 1.76 3.42 -9.77
CA SER A 333 2.60 2.36 -10.30
C SER A 333 1.83 1.10 -10.69
N ASP A 334 0.96 0.60 -9.81
CA ASP A 334 0.39 -0.76 -9.86
C ASP A 334 1.46 -1.87 -10.04
N ASP A 335 2.72 -1.51 -9.83
CA ASP A 335 3.91 -2.37 -10.02
C ASP A 335 5.07 -1.94 -9.12
N ALA A 336 5.68 -2.88 -8.41
CA ALA A 336 6.78 -2.62 -7.47
C ALA A 336 8.05 -2.06 -8.14
N GLN A 337 8.30 -2.36 -9.41
CA GLN A 337 9.45 -1.80 -10.13
C GLN A 337 9.18 -0.39 -10.63
N GLU A 338 7.95 -0.13 -11.05
CA GLU A 338 7.51 1.18 -11.54
C GLU A 338 7.41 2.20 -10.41
N ALA A 339 7.02 1.79 -9.20
CA ALA A 339 6.84 2.67 -8.03
C ALA A 339 8.08 3.55 -7.77
N ARG A 340 9.28 3.02 -7.91
CA ARG A 340 10.53 3.77 -7.73
C ARG A 340 10.85 4.78 -8.84
N GLN A 341 10.04 4.85 -9.90
CA GLN A 341 10.22 5.73 -11.06
C GLN A 341 9.07 6.71 -11.26
N LEU A 342 8.17 6.85 -10.29
CA LEU A 342 6.97 7.70 -10.38
C LEU A 342 7.30 9.17 -10.73
N ASN A 343 8.47 9.68 -10.33
CA ASN A 343 8.94 11.00 -10.75
C ASN A 343 9.10 11.11 -12.28
N GLN A 344 9.59 10.05 -12.92
CA GLN A 344 9.76 10.00 -14.39
C GLN A 344 8.40 9.80 -15.07
N GLU A 345 7.50 9.01 -14.47
CA GLU A 345 6.13 8.83 -14.95
C GLU A 345 5.37 10.17 -14.95
N ALA A 346 5.51 10.95 -13.89
CA ALA A 346 4.95 12.29 -13.83
C ALA A 346 5.53 13.22 -14.92
N ALA A 347 6.85 13.16 -15.15
CA ALA A 347 7.53 13.97 -16.16
C ALA A 347 7.04 13.72 -17.60
N LYS A 348 6.56 12.51 -17.91
CA LYS A 348 5.97 12.20 -19.22
C LYS A 348 4.75 13.08 -19.53
N SER A 349 3.98 13.46 -18.51
CA SER A 349 2.82 14.35 -18.66
C SER A 349 3.21 15.78 -19.08
N MET A 350 4.42 16.24 -18.74
CA MET A 350 4.96 17.50 -19.29
C MET A 350 5.23 17.36 -20.77
N LYS A 351 5.91 16.30 -21.17
CA LYS A 351 6.34 16.08 -22.56
C LYS A 351 5.16 15.86 -23.50
N TYR A 352 4.22 15.04 -23.13
CA TYR A 352 3.07 14.68 -23.95
C TYR A 352 1.90 15.66 -23.79
N GLY A 353 1.55 15.99 -22.54
CA GLY A 353 0.37 16.78 -22.22
C GLY A 353 0.61 18.27 -22.00
N GLY A 354 1.88 18.73 -21.97
CA GLY A 354 2.20 20.13 -21.75
C GLY A 354 1.95 20.64 -20.34
N LEU A 355 1.83 19.77 -19.34
CA LEU A 355 1.71 20.21 -17.96
C LEU A 355 2.94 21.00 -17.51
N SER A 356 2.75 21.98 -16.63
CA SER A 356 3.86 22.65 -15.97
C SER A 356 4.66 21.67 -15.10
N ALA A 357 5.93 21.97 -14.82
CA ALA A 357 6.75 21.14 -13.93
C ALA A 357 6.11 20.99 -12.53
N ASN A 358 5.51 22.09 -12.03
CA ASN A 358 4.82 22.03 -10.72
C ASN A 358 3.57 21.14 -10.77
N ASP A 359 2.77 21.19 -11.85
CA ASP A 359 1.59 20.34 -11.97
C ASP A 359 1.98 18.87 -12.19
N ALA A 360 3.04 18.60 -12.93
CA ALA A 360 3.59 17.25 -13.06
C ALA A 360 4.05 16.70 -11.68
N LEU A 361 4.75 17.53 -10.89
CA LEU A 361 5.17 17.10 -9.54
C LEU A 361 3.98 16.82 -8.61
N LYS A 362 2.88 17.59 -8.74
CA LYS A 362 1.64 17.33 -7.98
C LYS A 362 1.06 15.95 -8.27
N LEU A 363 1.23 15.40 -9.49
CA LEU A 363 0.68 14.09 -9.86
C LEU A 363 1.19 12.95 -8.96
N VAL A 364 2.35 13.13 -8.33
CA VAL A 364 3.00 12.11 -7.49
C VAL A 364 3.25 12.57 -6.05
N THR A 365 2.76 13.76 -5.69
CA THR A 365 2.95 14.32 -4.34
C THR A 365 1.62 14.79 -3.74
N LEU A 366 1.17 16.01 -4.05
CA LEU A 366 -0.01 16.62 -3.45
C LEU A 366 -1.32 15.94 -3.89
N ASN A 367 -1.46 15.61 -5.16
CA ASN A 367 -2.71 15.05 -5.66
C ASN A 367 -3.02 13.66 -5.07
N PRO A 368 -2.07 12.68 -5.03
CA PRO A 368 -2.31 11.44 -4.31
C PRO A 368 -2.55 11.66 -2.81
N ALA A 369 -1.89 12.65 -2.16
CA ALA A 369 -2.20 13.00 -0.78
C ALA A 369 -3.66 13.44 -0.60
N ILE A 370 -4.20 14.28 -1.50
CA ILE A 370 -5.61 14.69 -1.52
C ILE A 370 -6.51 13.48 -1.72
N GLN A 371 -6.19 12.60 -2.67
CA GLN A 371 -6.98 11.40 -2.97
C GLN A 371 -7.03 10.43 -1.78
N LEU A 372 -5.99 10.39 -0.96
CA LEU A 372 -5.91 9.56 0.25
C LEU A 372 -6.40 10.29 1.51
N GLY A 373 -6.70 11.60 1.43
CA GLY A 373 -7.15 12.42 2.56
C GLY A 373 -6.08 12.68 3.61
N ILE A 374 -4.81 12.73 3.19
CA ILE A 374 -3.64 12.96 4.04
C ILE A 374 -2.87 14.23 3.68
N ASP A 375 -3.43 15.08 2.83
CA ASP A 375 -2.82 16.31 2.32
C ASP A 375 -2.59 17.40 3.39
N ASN A 376 -3.27 17.29 4.52
CA ASN A 376 -2.98 18.09 5.72
C ASN A 376 -1.68 17.69 6.44
N ARG A 377 -1.10 16.55 6.10
CA ARG A 377 0.09 15.98 6.74
C ARG A 377 1.29 15.92 5.79
N VAL A 378 1.10 15.59 4.51
CA VAL A 378 2.15 15.33 3.52
C VAL A 378 1.77 15.90 2.13
N GLY A 379 2.58 15.62 1.10
CA GLY A 379 2.29 15.97 -0.29
C GLY A 379 2.78 17.37 -0.71
N SER A 380 3.19 18.22 0.23
CA SER A 380 3.84 19.52 -0.03
C SER A 380 4.79 19.87 1.11
N ILE A 381 5.74 20.78 0.86
CA ILE A 381 6.68 21.27 1.89
C ILE A 381 6.11 22.53 2.52
N ASP A 382 5.30 22.35 3.56
CA ASP A 382 4.68 23.42 4.33
C ASP A 382 5.00 23.29 5.83
N VAL A 383 5.13 24.42 6.52
CA VAL A 383 5.35 24.42 7.97
C VAL A 383 4.19 23.72 8.68
N GLY A 384 4.52 22.80 9.57
CA GLY A 384 3.57 21.99 10.34
C GLY A 384 3.28 20.62 9.75
N LYS A 385 3.58 20.38 8.46
CA LYS A 385 3.47 19.05 7.83
C LYS A 385 4.59 18.12 8.30
N ASP A 386 4.39 16.84 8.11
CA ASP A 386 5.40 15.81 8.36
C ASP A 386 6.58 16.01 7.40
N ALA A 387 7.78 15.83 7.91
CA ALA A 387 8.99 15.94 7.11
C ALA A 387 9.26 14.63 6.35
N ASP A 388 8.35 14.30 5.44
CA ASP A 388 8.45 13.23 4.47
C ASP A 388 8.98 13.85 3.18
N LEU A 389 10.27 13.65 2.90
CA LEU A 389 11.03 14.39 1.90
C LEU A 389 11.91 13.45 1.06
N ALA A 390 12.11 13.79 -0.21
CA ALA A 390 13.09 13.15 -1.07
C ALA A 390 14.12 14.18 -1.57
N ILE A 391 15.40 13.81 -1.54
CA ILE A 391 16.52 14.65 -1.97
C ILE A 391 17.13 14.02 -3.22
N TYR A 392 17.15 14.75 -4.31
CA TYR A 392 17.68 14.35 -5.62
C TYR A 392 18.92 15.13 -6.00
N ASP A 393 19.84 14.51 -6.77
CA ASP A 393 21.04 15.18 -7.30
C ASP A 393 20.80 16.07 -8.53
N HIS A 394 19.67 15.88 -9.21
CA HIS A 394 19.21 16.66 -10.36
C HIS A 394 17.73 17.04 -10.18
N ASP A 395 17.21 17.88 -11.08
CA ASP A 395 15.77 18.14 -11.13
C ASP A 395 14.99 16.82 -11.10
N PRO A 396 14.08 16.62 -10.15
CA PRO A 396 13.39 15.34 -9.96
C PRO A 396 12.61 14.84 -11.18
N LEU A 397 12.19 15.74 -12.07
CA LEU A 397 11.50 15.41 -13.31
C LEU A 397 12.45 15.10 -14.49
N SER A 398 13.76 15.09 -14.25
CA SER A 398 14.77 14.67 -15.21
C SER A 398 14.98 13.16 -15.16
N VAL A 399 15.22 12.53 -16.32
CA VAL A 399 15.62 11.12 -16.43
C VAL A 399 17.00 10.83 -15.80
N TYR A 400 17.78 11.86 -15.53
CA TYR A 400 19.09 11.76 -14.86
C TYR A 400 18.98 11.86 -13.33
N ALA A 401 17.80 12.22 -12.80
CA ALA A 401 17.60 12.42 -11.39
C ALA A 401 17.75 11.12 -10.60
N VAL A 402 18.58 11.17 -9.57
CA VAL A 402 18.82 10.04 -8.68
C VAL A 402 18.62 10.48 -7.24
N VAL A 403 17.83 9.72 -6.50
CA VAL A 403 17.59 9.95 -5.07
C VAL A 403 18.90 9.77 -4.29
N GLN A 404 19.24 10.77 -3.50
CA GLN A 404 20.38 10.75 -2.58
C GLN A 404 19.93 10.37 -1.17
N ARG A 405 18.77 10.89 -0.71
CA ARG A 405 18.19 10.53 0.58
C ARG A 405 16.66 10.59 0.52
N THR A 406 16.04 9.71 1.31
CA THR A 406 14.59 9.74 1.57
C THR A 406 14.37 9.79 3.07
N LEU A 407 13.59 10.78 3.49
CA LEU A 407 13.25 11.02 4.88
C LEU A 407 11.75 10.77 5.10
N ILE A 408 11.42 10.13 6.21
CA ILE A 408 10.04 9.97 6.71
C ILE A 408 10.02 10.44 8.17
N ASP A 409 9.06 11.29 8.52
CA ASP A 409 8.99 11.90 9.86
C ASP A 409 10.34 12.50 10.29
N GLY A 410 11.06 13.12 9.35
CA GLY A 410 12.36 13.74 9.55
C GLY A 410 13.53 12.77 9.80
N LYS A 411 13.34 11.47 9.69
CA LYS A 411 14.38 10.45 9.81
C LYS A 411 14.79 9.95 8.43
N VAL A 412 16.08 9.73 8.22
CA VAL A 412 16.62 9.16 6.98
C VAL A 412 16.37 7.65 6.98
N TYR A 413 15.54 7.17 6.05
CA TYR A 413 15.27 5.74 5.82
C TYR A 413 16.05 5.17 4.65
N PHE A 414 16.42 6.01 3.67
CA PHE A 414 17.34 5.67 2.60
C PHE A 414 18.43 6.72 2.49
N ASP A 415 19.69 6.28 2.42
CA ASP A 415 20.85 7.09 2.11
C ASP A 415 21.71 6.34 1.09
N ARG A 416 21.86 6.91 -0.10
CA ARG A 416 22.51 6.28 -1.24
C ARG A 416 23.99 5.99 -0.98
N GLN A 417 24.71 6.89 -0.31
CA GLN A 417 26.12 6.70 -0.05
C GLN A 417 26.34 5.54 0.93
N ARG A 418 25.49 5.45 1.93
CA ARG A 418 25.50 4.34 2.87
C ARG A 418 25.13 3.01 2.19
N ASP A 419 24.10 3.01 1.34
CA ASP A 419 23.69 1.83 0.56
C ASP A 419 24.86 1.30 -0.30
N ILE A 420 25.51 2.19 -1.08
CA ILE A 420 26.65 1.81 -1.93
C ILE A 420 27.81 1.26 -1.08
N ALA A 421 28.12 1.88 0.05
CA ALA A 421 29.19 1.43 0.94
C ALA A 421 28.94 0.03 1.54
N GLN A 422 27.67 -0.31 1.79
CA GLN A 422 27.27 -1.59 2.39
C GLN A 422 27.18 -2.74 1.38
N ARG A 423 27.08 -2.47 0.06
CA ARG A 423 26.84 -3.51 -0.97
C ARG A 423 27.87 -4.63 -0.96
N ALA A 424 29.13 -4.30 -0.79
CA ALA A 424 30.21 -5.29 -0.80
C ALA A 424 30.11 -6.26 0.40
N GLU A 425 29.69 -5.77 1.56
CA GLU A 425 29.52 -6.59 2.76
C GLU A 425 28.27 -7.46 2.65
N LEU A 426 27.15 -6.90 2.16
CA LEU A 426 25.92 -7.64 1.90
C LEU A 426 26.13 -8.77 0.88
N GLU A 427 26.95 -8.57 -0.15
CA GLU A 427 27.24 -9.63 -1.12
C GLU A 427 28.08 -10.77 -0.50
N LYS A 428 29.02 -10.44 0.39
CA LYS A 428 29.76 -11.47 1.15
C LYS A 428 28.83 -12.27 2.07
N GLU A 429 27.95 -11.60 2.79
CA GLU A 429 26.99 -12.24 3.67
C GLU A 429 26.04 -13.16 2.88
N LYS A 430 25.50 -12.67 1.76
CA LYS A 430 24.68 -13.45 0.84
C LYS A 430 25.40 -14.70 0.36
N GLN A 431 26.66 -14.58 -0.07
CA GLN A 431 27.45 -15.72 -0.53
C GLN A 431 27.67 -16.74 0.60
N ALA A 432 27.95 -16.28 1.82
CA ALA A 432 28.11 -17.16 2.97
C ALA A 432 26.81 -17.92 3.30
N LEU A 433 25.65 -17.27 3.21
CA LEU A 433 24.34 -17.89 3.41
C LEU A 433 24.02 -18.93 2.32
N LEU A 434 24.31 -18.62 1.05
CA LEU A 434 24.13 -19.55 -0.06
C LEU A 434 25.04 -20.80 0.08
N ASP A 435 26.27 -20.63 0.53
CA ASP A 435 27.18 -21.74 0.75
C ASP A 435 26.72 -22.61 1.93
N LYS A 436 26.16 -22.02 2.98
CA LYS A 436 25.55 -22.73 4.10
C LYS A 436 24.32 -23.54 3.66
N GLU A 437 23.46 -22.94 2.84
CA GLU A 437 22.27 -23.61 2.31
C GLU A 437 22.66 -24.80 1.40
N LYS A 438 23.65 -24.64 0.51
CA LYS A 438 24.16 -25.73 -0.33
C LYS A 438 24.66 -26.89 0.50
N LYS A 439 25.46 -26.63 1.54
CA LYS A 439 25.96 -27.69 2.45
C LYS A 439 24.80 -28.43 3.13
N ALA A 440 23.82 -27.68 3.67
CA ALA A 440 22.66 -28.28 4.34
C ALA A 440 21.85 -29.15 3.36
N ASN A 441 21.69 -28.74 2.10
CA ASN A 441 20.99 -29.51 1.08
C ASN A 441 21.78 -30.74 0.63
N GLU A 442 23.11 -30.67 0.59
CA GLU A 442 23.97 -31.83 0.29
C GLU A 442 23.93 -32.86 1.44
N GLU A 443 23.96 -32.41 2.69
CA GLU A 443 23.81 -33.27 3.88
C GLU A 443 22.46 -34.00 3.85
N LYS A 444 21.35 -33.30 3.66
CA LYS A 444 20.01 -33.90 3.52
C LYS A 444 19.95 -34.95 2.42
N LYS A 445 20.51 -34.66 1.22
CA LYS A 445 20.56 -35.61 0.11
C LYS A 445 21.42 -36.84 0.42
N SER A 446 22.48 -36.69 1.22
CA SER A 446 23.32 -37.80 1.63
C SER A 446 22.62 -38.70 2.67
N GLU A 447 21.87 -38.12 3.61
CA GLU A 447 21.04 -38.83 4.58
C GLU A 447 19.93 -39.63 3.90
N GLU A 448 19.17 -38.99 2.98
CA GLU A 448 18.14 -39.67 2.17
C GLU A 448 18.68 -40.84 1.32
N LYS A 449 19.93 -40.72 0.82
CA LYS A 449 20.58 -41.81 0.09
C LYS A 449 21.03 -42.97 0.99
N GLN A 450 21.38 -42.68 2.25
CA GLN A 450 21.73 -43.71 3.23
C GLN A 450 20.48 -44.48 3.73
N GLU A 451 19.37 -43.77 3.96
CA GLU A 451 18.08 -44.42 4.33
C GLU A 451 17.49 -45.29 3.21
N LYS A 452 17.75 -44.96 1.94
CA LYS A 452 17.25 -45.74 0.78
C LYS A 452 18.14 -46.89 0.35
N LYS A 453 19.23 -47.26 1.09
CA LYS A 453 19.98 -48.48 0.81
C LYS A 453 19.13 -49.68 1.22
N PRO A 454 18.76 -50.59 0.29
CA PRO A 454 17.93 -51.75 0.63
C PRO A 454 18.73 -52.69 1.55
N GLU A 455 18.13 -53.08 2.68
CA GLU A 455 18.59 -54.21 3.48
C GLU A 455 18.84 -55.40 2.53
N GLN A 456 20.07 -55.86 2.49
CA GLN A 456 20.38 -57.13 1.80
C GLN A 456 19.58 -58.23 2.49
N LYS A 457 18.52 -58.72 1.85
CA LYS A 457 17.81 -59.94 2.25
C LYS A 457 18.81 -61.07 2.31
N LYS A 458 19.14 -61.54 3.50
CA LYS A 458 19.86 -62.79 3.73
C LYS A 458 19.07 -63.89 3.00
N LYS A 459 19.73 -64.60 2.04
CA LYS A 459 19.16 -65.81 1.41
C LYS A 459 18.89 -66.83 2.51
N PRO A 460 17.71 -67.46 2.51
CA PRO A 460 17.48 -68.66 3.36
C PRO A 460 18.30 -69.83 2.85
N PRO A 461 18.70 -70.80 3.75
CA PRO A 461 19.49 -71.95 3.38
C PRO A 461 18.69 -72.90 2.50
N LYS A 462 19.37 -73.50 1.50
CA LYS A 462 18.82 -74.53 0.63
C LYS A 462 18.46 -75.77 1.44
N SER A 463 17.20 -76.24 1.38
CA SER A 463 16.84 -77.59 1.77
C SER A 463 16.70 -78.47 0.50
N ASP A 464 17.50 -79.53 0.43
CA ASP A 464 17.35 -80.64 -0.53
C ASP A 464 16.10 -81.43 -0.17
N SER A 465 15.28 -81.75 -1.21
CA SER A 465 14.58 -83.03 -1.41
C SER A 465 13.49 -82.84 -2.51
N ALA A 466 13.73 -83.34 -3.64
CA ALA A 466 13.21 -84.56 -4.25
C ALA A 466 11.71 -84.58 -4.58
N ASP A 467 11.49 -84.78 -5.88
CA ASP A 467 10.44 -85.59 -6.56
C ASP A 467 8.94 -85.15 -6.47
N GLY A 468 8.34 -85.09 -7.63
CA GLY A 468 6.92 -85.29 -7.84
C GLY A 468 6.33 -84.65 -9.07
N ALA A 469 6.39 -85.31 -10.19
CA ALA A 469 5.65 -84.98 -11.41
C ALA A 469 4.12 -84.93 -11.19
N ILE A 470 3.39 -84.13 -11.99
CA ILE A 470 2.24 -84.53 -12.79
C ILE A 470 1.40 -83.30 -13.21
N ALA A 471 1.43 -83.06 -14.48
CA ALA A 471 0.50 -82.82 -15.56
C ALA A 471 -0.89 -82.18 -15.33
N ARG A 472 -1.24 -81.33 -16.31
CA ARG A 472 -2.56 -80.96 -16.90
C ARG A 472 -3.41 -79.95 -16.06
N GLY A 473 -4.07 -79.06 -16.68
CA GLY A 473 -4.52 -78.73 -18.02
C GLY A 473 -5.38 -77.48 -17.93
N ALA A 474 -5.47 -76.86 -19.06
CA ALA A 474 -6.37 -75.86 -19.60
C ALA A 474 -7.65 -75.44 -18.85
N LEU A 475 -7.85 -74.13 -18.72
CA LEU A 475 -8.87 -73.34 -19.46
C LEU A 475 -8.64 -71.86 -19.18
#